data_7e46ce0bc270def4a56bfc00986ec697
#
_entry.id   7e46ce0bc270def4a56bfc00986ec697
#
_cell.length_a   1.000
_cell.length_b   1.000
_cell.length_c   1.000
_cell.angle_alpha   90.00
_cell.angle_beta   90.00
_cell.angle_gamma   90.00
#
_symmetry.space_group_name_H-M   'P 1'
#
loop_
_entity.id
_entity.type
_entity.pdbx_description
1 polymer ?
#
loop_
_entity_poly.entity_id
_entity_poly.type
_entity_poly.pdbx_seq_one_letter_code
_entity_poly.pdbx_strand_id
1 'polypeptide(L)'
;MKFFEDETEESVIVDPQPYVVTFTSSEGGAVETAARNASSLIADESEPASAAAGLIAKARGDYRRIIAALYNEGHYGAAVSIRIGGVEASTLAPDVNLPDPVDVTIAVTAGPLFTFNNVAIVNQAPLTSDAGDEVELPVMRGYGAGQIARSSVILAAEQLAVQAWQQQGYAKAEVVNRDVIADHARQTVDVTITVNPGRIAAFGDINVTGTERMNPEFVRQQAGLAVGQEYDPDEIERAQKRLDRLEVFRAARFQAAQEIGPDGLLPYQLIVEELPGRRFGAGASFSTVDGLGIEGYHLWRNLFGQAERLRLDARVASIAWPIDTAQFDYFFGGTFTKPGFLTPDTDLVAAISAERTIYPTYTETSALGRVGLTHYLSDELTLEGGASYERARFDDVFGTRDFSTLGVYAGATFDGRNSTVDPTEGIYAAGTAEPYYDFAFGKMGLRVTAEARTYFGFSENDQFVLAGRIKGGALLGPGLNEIPPDKLFFSGGGGSVRGYGFKSIGVDNGNGQVTGGRYLLEASLEARAKVTESIGVVGFVDGGYVAADTFPGLEDLRLGAGVGARYYTGLGPLRLDLAIPLNKRAGDPDYAIYAGIGQAF
;
A
#
# COMPACT_ATOMS: atom_id res chain seq x y z
N MET A 1 33.93 5.18 2.24
CA MET A 1 32.52 4.83 2.35
C MET A 1 32.01 4.72 0.92
N LYS A 2 32.12 3.52 0.32
CA LYS A 2 31.66 3.25 -1.05
C LYS A 2 30.19 2.87 -0.92
N PHE A 3 29.30 3.70 -1.42
CA PHE A 3 27.92 3.36 -1.66
C PHE A 3 27.88 2.30 -2.76
N PHE A 4 27.03 1.31 -2.56
CA PHE A 4 26.73 0.25 -3.52
C PHE A 4 26.31 0.87 -4.85
N GLU A 5 27.20 0.89 -5.82
CA GLU A 5 26.84 0.83 -7.21
C GLU A 5 26.51 -0.65 -7.45
N ASP A 6 25.23 -0.96 -7.65
CA ASP A 6 24.86 -2.11 -8.44
C ASP A 6 25.48 -1.86 -9.82
N GLU A 7 26.59 -2.53 -10.09
CA GLU A 7 27.03 -2.74 -11.45
C GLU A 7 25.93 -3.56 -12.14
N THR A 8 24.94 -2.87 -12.71
CA THR A 8 24.26 -3.41 -13.87
C THR A 8 25.36 -3.70 -14.86
N GLU A 9 25.66 -4.99 -15.10
CA GLU A 9 26.46 -5.41 -16.24
C GLU A 9 25.81 -4.73 -17.46
N GLU A 10 26.38 -3.62 -17.93
CA GLU A 10 26.08 -3.08 -19.25
C GLU A 10 26.32 -4.24 -20.20
N SER A 11 25.27 -4.83 -20.73
CA SER A 11 25.37 -5.87 -21.75
C SER A 11 26.10 -5.23 -22.93
N VAL A 12 27.37 -5.57 -23.10
CA VAL A 12 28.19 -5.07 -24.19
C VAL A 12 27.52 -5.47 -25.49
N ILE A 13 26.85 -4.51 -26.16
CA ILE A 13 26.21 -4.74 -27.44
C ILE A 13 27.31 -5.00 -28.45
N VAL A 14 27.37 -6.23 -28.92
CA VAL A 14 28.34 -6.64 -29.95
C VAL A 14 27.82 -6.16 -31.30
N ASP A 15 28.64 -5.41 -32.04
CA ASP A 15 28.35 -4.86 -33.36
C ASP A 15 27.08 -3.97 -33.34
N PRO A 16 27.12 -2.79 -32.68
CA PRO A 16 25.95 -1.95 -32.50
C PRO A 16 25.41 -1.43 -33.84
N GLN A 17 24.10 -1.63 -34.09
CA GLN A 17 23.37 -1.12 -35.25
C GLN A 17 22.43 0.01 -34.80
N PRO A 18 22.80 1.29 -34.92
CA PRO A 18 21.90 2.42 -34.69
C PRO A 18 20.78 2.48 -35.72
N TYR A 19 19.63 2.95 -35.29
CA TYR A 19 18.47 3.10 -36.16
C TYR A 19 17.63 4.31 -35.74
N VAL A 20 16.82 4.82 -36.66
CA VAL A 20 15.87 5.92 -36.42
C VAL A 20 14.48 5.46 -36.83
N VAL A 21 13.48 5.64 -35.97
CA VAL A 21 12.11 5.17 -36.20
C VAL A 21 11.22 6.29 -36.70
N THR A 22 10.58 6.07 -37.86
CA THR A 22 9.46 6.90 -38.34
C THR A 22 8.17 6.08 -38.21
N PHE A 23 7.25 6.57 -37.40
CA PHE A 23 5.96 5.91 -37.16
C PHE A 23 4.83 6.68 -37.84
N THR A 24 3.94 5.95 -38.55
CA THR A 24 2.73 6.50 -39.17
C THR A 24 1.53 5.60 -38.85
N SER A 25 0.39 6.20 -38.55
CA SER A 25 -0.87 5.49 -38.30
C SER A 25 -1.99 6.10 -39.16
N SER A 26 -2.89 5.26 -39.65
CA SER A 26 -4.11 5.72 -40.35
C SER A 26 -5.12 6.39 -39.43
N GLU A 27 -5.04 6.10 -38.13
CA GLU A 27 -5.89 6.67 -37.07
C GLU A 27 -5.02 7.20 -35.94
N GLY A 28 -5.44 8.32 -35.33
CA GLY A 28 -4.79 8.94 -34.17
C GLY A 28 -5.42 8.47 -32.84
N GLY A 29 -5.06 9.15 -31.76
CA GLY A 29 -5.63 8.94 -30.44
C GLY A 29 -5.23 7.63 -29.79
N ALA A 30 -6.19 6.89 -29.21
CA ALA A 30 -5.92 5.64 -28.47
C ALA A 30 -5.24 4.57 -29.32
N VAL A 31 -5.66 4.42 -30.58
CA VAL A 31 -5.11 3.42 -31.52
C VAL A 31 -3.64 3.70 -31.83
N GLU A 32 -3.28 4.94 -32.13
CA GLU A 32 -1.89 5.34 -32.36
C GLU A 32 -1.04 5.14 -31.10
N THR A 33 -1.57 5.54 -29.95
CA THR A 33 -0.88 5.40 -28.67
C THR A 33 -0.64 3.94 -28.32
N ALA A 34 -1.65 3.07 -28.49
CA ALA A 34 -1.53 1.64 -28.23
C ALA A 34 -0.48 0.99 -29.15
N ALA A 35 -0.48 1.34 -30.44
CA ALA A 35 0.48 0.79 -31.39
C ALA A 35 1.92 1.26 -31.12
N ARG A 36 2.12 2.52 -30.75
CA ARG A 36 3.43 3.08 -30.34
C ARG A 36 3.98 2.41 -29.10
N ASN A 37 3.15 2.28 -28.06
CA ASN A 37 3.55 1.69 -26.78
C ASN A 37 3.85 0.18 -26.90
N ALA A 38 3.29 -0.49 -27.88
CA ALA A 38 3.55 -1.90 -28.14
C ALA A 38 4.86 -2.16 -28.92
N SER A 39 5.49 -1.12 -29.48
CA SER A 39 6.68 -1.27 -30.31
C SER A 39 7.95 -1.18 -29.49
N SER A 40 8.73 -2.25 -29.45
CA SER A 40 10.08 -2.22 -28.86
C SER A 40 11.09 -1.44 -29.70
N LEU A 41 10.86 -1.28 -31.00
CA LEU A 41 11.67 -0.43 -31.86
C LEU A 41 11.57 1.05 -31.44
N ILE A 42 10.38 1.49 -31.02
CA ILE A 42 10.17 2.87 -30.51
C ILE A 42 10.66 3.00 -29.07
N ALA A 43 10.36 2.03 -28.21
CA ALA A 43 10.75 2.08 -26.81
C ALA A 43 12.27 2.14 -26.60
N ASP A 44 13.01 1.36 -27.42
CA ASP A 44 14.47 1.22 -27.32
C ASP A 44 15.20 2.02 -28.42
N GLU A 45 14.60 3.06 -29.01
CA GLU A 45 15.20 3.82 -30.13
C GLU A 45 16.55 4.47 -29.75
N SER A 46 16.70 4.83 -28.48
CA SER A 46 17.95 5.43 -27.95
C SER A 46 19.10 4.43 -27.81
N GLU A 47 18.81 3.12 -27.88
CA GLU A 47 19.78 2.04 -27.72
C GLU A 47 20.01 1.34 -29.06
N PRO A 48 21.26 1.22 -29.54
CA PRO A 48 21.52 0.51 -30.79
C PRO A 48 21.13 -0.98 -30.65
N ALA A 49 20.61 -1.56 -31.71
CA ALA A 49 20.33 -2.99 -31.75
C ALA A 49 21.65 -3.81 -31.84
N SER A 50 21.63 -5.07 -31.38
CA SER A 50 22.79 -5.97 -31.50
C SER A 50 22.86 -6.50 -32.94
N ALA A 51 23.67 -5.88 -33.76
CA ALA A 51 23.83 -6.13 -35.20
C ALA A 51 22.52 -6.00 -36.02
N ALA A 52 22.59 -6.13 -37.33
CA ALA A 52 21.43 -6.17 -38.23
C ALA A 52 20.42 -7.28 -37.85
N ALA A 53 20.92 -8.42 -37.41
CA ALA A 53 20.10 -9.56 -36.99
C ALA A 53 19.22 -9.21 -35.77
N GLY A 54 19.76 -8.48 -34.77
CA GLY A 54 19.02 -8.02 -33.59
C GLY A 54 17.92 -7.02 -33.97
N LEU A 55 18.21 -6.07 -34.86
CA LEU A 55 17.22 -5.11 -35.35
C LEU A 55 16.06 -5.81 -36.10
N ILE A 56 16.39 -6.76 -36.98
CA ILE A 56 15.40 -7.55 -37.73
C ILE A 56 14.55 -8.38 -36.76
N ALA A 57 15.16 -8.97 -35.71
CA ALA A 57 14.43 -9.74 -34.71
C ALA A 57 13.45 -8.87 -33.91
N LYS A 58 13.88 -7.65 -33.48
CA LYS A 58 13.00 -6.65 -32.86
C LYS A 58 11.82 -6.32 -33.77
N ALA A 59 12.08 -5.99 -35.03
CA ALA A 59 11.05 -5.66 -36.01
C ALA A 59 10.05 -6.81 -36.22
N ARG A 60 10.54 -8.06 -36.35
CA ARG A 60 9.68 -9.24 -36.48
C ARG A 60 8.84 -9.50 -35.23
N GLY A 61 9.34 -9.16 -34.04
CA GLY A 61 8.59 -9.17 -32.80
C GLY A 61 7.48 -8.13 -32.78
N ASP A 62 7.76 -6.93 -33.28
CA ASP A 62 6.83 -5.80 -33.28
C ASP A 62 5.58 -6.02 -34.13
N TYR A 63 5.65 -6.75 -35.25
CA TYR A 63 4.44 -7.11 -35.99
C TYR A 63 3.38 -7.75 -35.09
N ARG A 64 3.78 -8.72 -34.28
CA ARG A 64 2.85 -9.42 -33.37
C ARG A 64 2.39 -8.53 -32.22
N ARG A 65 3.30 -7.75 -31.63
CA ARG A 65 2.97 -6.86 -30.50
C ARG A 65 1.98 -5.77 -30.92
N ILE A 66 2.25 -5.10 -32.05
CA ILE A 66 1.39 -4.04 -32.57
C ILE A 66 0.02 -4.60 -32.98
N ILE A 67 -0.03 -5.74 -33.69
CA ILE A 67 -1.30 -6.40 -34.05
C ILE A 67 -2.09 -6.78 -32.78
N ALA A 68 -1.45 -7.33 -31.77
CA ALA A 68 -2.12 -7.66 -30.50
C ALA A 68 -2.69 -6.42 -29.79
N ALA A 69 -1.95 -5.30 -29.80
CA ALA A 69 -2.43 -4.03 -29.28
C ALA A 69 -3.64 -3.50 -30.06
N LEU A 70 -3.65 -3.62 -31.37
CA LEU A 70 -4.79 -3.22 -32.20
C LEU A 70 -6.02 -4.12 -31.99
N TYR A 71 -5.83 -5.42 -31.77
CA TYR A 71 -6.92 -6.33 -31.36
C TYR A 71 -7.47 -5.97 -29.98
N ASN A 72 -6.60 -5.44 -29.11
CA ASN A 72 -7.07 -4.93 -27.82
C ASN A 72 -7.93 -3.65 -27.95
N GLU A 73 -7.73 -2.87 -28.99
CA GLU A 73 -8.59 -1.74 -29.33
C GLU A 73 -9.82 -2.13 -30.18
N GLY A 74 -9.95 -3.40 -30.58
CA GLY A 74 -11.08 -3.93 -31.36
C GLY A 74 -10.88 -3.89 -32.86
N HIS A 75 -9.66 -3.70 -33.36
CA HIS A 75 -9.35 -3.59 -34.79
C HIS A 75 -8.82 -4.90 -35.37
N TYR A 76 -9.68 -5.86 -35.66
CA TYR A 76 -9.30 -7.18 -36.17
C TYR A 76 -8.93 -7.20 -37.67
N GLY A 77 -9.15 -6.11 -38.38
CA GLY A 77 -8.74 -5.90 -39.76
C GLY A 77 -7.43 -5.13 -39.92
N ALA A 78 -6.67 -4.96 -38.86
CA ALA A 78 -5.45 -4.16 -38.85
C ALA A 78 -4.34 -4.76 -39.71
N ALA A 79 -3.54 -3.89 -40.34
CA ALA A 79 -2.34 -4.24 -41.06
C ALA A 79 -1.14 -3.42 -40.58
N VAL A 80 0.01 -4.08 -40.43
CA VAL A 80 1.27 -3.47 -39.99
C VAL A 80 2.35 -3.77 -41.02
N SER A 81 3.08 -2.74 -41.45
CA SER A 81 4.27 -2.83 -42.29
C SER A 81 5.45 -2.22 -41.55
N ILE A 82 6.54 -2.95 -41.43
CA ILE A 82 7.79 -2.49 -40.82
C ILE A 82 8.90 -2.63 -41.85
N ARG A 83 9.48 -1.50 -42.25
CA ARG A 83 10.55 -1.48 -43.27
C ARG A 83 11.85 -0.99 -42.63
N ILE A 84 12.94 -1.72 -42.92
CA ILE A 84 14.30 -1.39 -42.52
C ILE A 84 15.06 -1.04 -43.79
N GLY A 85 15.55 0.20 -43.89
CA GLY A 85 16.23 0.67 -45.12
C GLY A 85 15.31 0.60 -46.37
N GLY A 86 13.98 0.75 -46.18
CA GLY A 86 13.00 0.70 -47.27
C GLY A 86 12.52 -0.70 -47.65
N VAL A 87 13.10 -1.78 -47.10
CA VAL A 87 12.74 -3.17 -47.36
C VAL A 87 11.92 -3.74 -46.21
N GLU A 88 10.86 -4.52 -46.53
CA GLU A 88 10.00 -5.12 -45.51
C GLU A 88 10.78 -6.07 -44.60
N ALA A 89 10.76 -5.83 -43.28
CA ALA A 89 11.58 -6.54 -42.28
C ALA A 89 11.32 -8.06 -42.24
N SER A 90 10.11 -8.49 -42.58
CA SER A 90 9.75 -9.91 -42.67
C SER A 90 10.54 -10.66 -43.75
N THR A 91 11.00 -9.97 -44.80
CA THR A 91 11.70 -10.54 -45.95
C THR A 91 13.24 -10.41 -45.88
N LEU A 92 13.75 -9.61 -44.94
CA LEU A 92 15.20 -9.39 -44.77
C LEU A 92 15.90 -10.62 -44.23
N ALA A 93 17.07 -10.94 -44.78
CA ALA A 93 17.97 -11.95 -44.23
C ALA A 93 18.71 -11.40 -43.00
N PRO A 94 19.00 -12.22 -41.98
CA PRO A 94 19.66 -11.73 -40.73
C PRO A 94 21.09 -11.21 -40.94
N ASP A 95 21.74 -11.60 -42.04
CA ASP A 95 23.11 -11.25 -42.43
C ASP A 95 23.18 -10.09 -43.41
N VAL A 96 22.07 -9.36 -43.61
CA VAL A 96 22.05 -8.20 -44.51
C VAL A 96 22.93 -7.08 -43.99
N ASN A 97 23.65 -6.41 -44.88
CA ASN A 97 24.42 -5.22 -44.54
C ASN A 97 23.50 -3.99 -44.56
N LEU A 98 23.35 -3.33 -43.43
CA LEU A 98 22.51 -2.14 -43.25
C LEU A 98 23.36 -0.87 -43.14
N PRO A 99 22.87 0.30 -43.59
CA PRO A 99 23.55 1.56 -43.36
C PRO A 99 23.56 1.92 -41.86
N ASP A 100 24.44 2.83 -41.45
CA ASP A 100 24.60 3.29 -40.08
C ASP A 100 24.46 4.83 -40.04
N PRO A 101 23.40 5.39 -39.39
CA PRO A 101 22.20 4.70 -38.89
C PRO A 101 21.27 4.21 -40.03
N VAL A 102 20.38 3.27 -39.73
CA VAL A 102 19.38 2.80 -40.69
C VAL A 102 18.00 3.37 -40.35
N ASP A 103 17.26 3.78 -41.37
CA ASP A 103 15.87 4.22 -41.23
C ASP A 103 14.94 3.02 -41.06
N VAL A 104 14.11 3.05 -40.02
CA VAL A 104 13.04 2.09 -39.76
C VAL A 104 11.69 2.81 -39.89
N THR A 105 10.84 2.35 -40.78
CA THR A 105 9.52 2.91 -40.98
C THR A 105 8.46 1.90 -40.51
N ILE A 106 7.65 2.31 -39.53
CA ILE A 106 6.49 1.54 -39.05
C ILE A 106 5.23 2.21 -39.58
N ALA A 107 4.46 1.49 -40.40
CA ALA A 107 3.18 1.97 -40.91
C ALA A 107 2.05 1.07 -40.42
N VAL A 108 1.09 1.67 -39.72
CA VAL A 108 -0.06 1.00 -39.11
C VAL A 108 -1.34 1.45 -39.83
N THR A 109 -2.14 0.48 -40.27
CA THR A 109 -3.50 0.70 -40.77
C THR A 109 -4.45 -0.03 -39.82
N ALA A 110 -5.22 0.70 -39.01
CA ALA A 110 -6.09 0.11 -37.99
C ALA A 110 -7.24 -0.72 -38.61
N GLY A 111 -7.81 -0.23 -39.71
CA GLY A 111 -9.02 -0.83 -40.29
C GLY A 111 -10.26 -0.51 -39.42
N PRO A 112 -11.42 -1.13 -39.76
CA PRO A 112 -12.66 -0.87 -39.05
C PRO A 112 -12.66 -1.40 -37.61
N LEU A 113 -13.50 -0.79 -36.76
CA LEU A 113 -13.77 -1.26 -35.40
C LEU A 113 -14.75 -2.44 -35.46
N PHE A 114 -14.47 -3.50 -34.68
CA PHE A 114 -15.30 -4.70 -34.58
C PHE A 114 -16.08 -4.70 -33.26
N THR A 115 -17.28 -5.27 -33.31
CA THR A 115 -18.12 -5.50 -32.13
C THR A 115 -18.41 -6.98 -31.95
N PHE A 116 -18.68 -7.40 -30.72
CA PHE A 116 -19.13 -8.77 -30.47
C PHE A 116 -20.52 -8.99 -31.08
N ASN A 117 -20.72 -10.08 -31.81
CA ASN A 117 -22.01 -10.53 -32.32
C ASN A 117 -22.57 -11.65 -31.45
N ASN A 118 -21.89 -12.78 -31.40
CA ASN A 118 -22.25 -13.87 -30.51
C ASN A 118 -21.13 -14.18 -29.54
N VAL A 119 -21.44 -14.20 -28.25
CA VAL A 119 -20.50 -14.55 -27.17
C VAL A 119 -21.12 -15.68 -26.33
N ALA A 120 -20.36 -16.73 -26.14
CA ALA A 120 -20.81 -17.90 -25.39
C ALA A 120 -19.71 -18.45 -24.48
N ILE A 121 -20.08 -18.89 -23.29
CA ILE A 121 -19.23 -19.69 -22.40
C ILE A 121 -19.91 -21.05 -22.24
N VAL A 122 -19.28 -22.08 -22.80
CA VAL A 122 -19.69 -23.46 -22.66
C VAL A 122 -19.20 -23.99 -21.32
N ASN A 123 -20.08 -24.66 -20.57
CA ASN A 123 -19.87 -25.08 -19.18
C ASN A 123 -19.56 -23.88 -18.25
N GLN A 124 -20.37 -22.85 -18.32
CA GLN A 124 -20.32 -21.75 -17.35
C GLN A 124 -20.70 -22.29 -15.97
N ALA A 125 -19.98 -21.83 -14.92
CA ALA A 125 -20.30 -22.17 -13.55
C ALA A 125 -21.71 -21.67 -13.15
N PRO A 126 -22.48 -22.43 -12.38
CA PRO A 126 -23.76 -21.95 -11.85
C PRO A 126 -23.54 -20.76 -10.91
N LEU A 127 -24.55 -19.89 -10.80
CA LEU A 127 -24.50 -18.80 -9.83
C LEU A 127 -24.52 -19.38 -8.40
N THR A 128 -23.64 -18.89 -7.56
CA THR A 128 -23.61 -19.24 -6.15
C THR A 128 -24.55 -18.35 -5.33
N SER A 129 -25.03 -18.86 -4.19
CA SER A 129 -25.74 -18.08 -3.18
C SER A 129 -24.82 -17.64 -2.04
N ASP A 130 -23.57 -18.12 -2.02
CA ASP A 130 -22.55 -17.69 -1.07
C ASP A 130 -21.91 -16.39 -1.58
N ALA A 131 -22.01 -15.35 -0.76
CA ALA A 131 -21.45 -14.05 -1.11
C ALA A 131 -19.90 -14.05 -1.15
N GLY A 132 -19.24 -14.99 -0.47
CA GLY A 132 -17.80 -15.19 -0.51
C GLY A 132 -17.31 -15.72 -1.87
N ASP A 133 -18.13 -16.55 -2.52
CA ASP A 133 -17.81 -17.22 -3.79
C ASP A 133 -18.31 -16.43 -5.01
N GLU A 134 -18.87 -15.25 -4.83
CA GLU A 134 -19.44 -14.46 -5.92
C GLU A 134 -18.33 -13.90 -6.83
N VAL A 135 -18.37 -14.27 -8.11
CA VAL A 135 -17.45 -13.78 -9.13
C VAL A 135 -18.20 -12.84 -10.08
N GLU A 136 -17.56 -11.76 -10.45
CA GLU A 136 -18.12 -10.79 -11.40
C GLU A 136 -18.49 -11.49 -12.73
N LEU A 137 -19.68 -11.18 -13.24
CA LEU A 137 -20.12 -11.76 -14.51
C LEU A 137 -19.34 -11.15 -15.69
N PRO A 138 -18.88 -11.96 -16.66
CA PRO A 138 -18.13 -11.47 -17.83
C PRO A 138 -18.82 -10.35 -18.61
N VAL A 139 -20.16 -10.32 -18.63
CA VAL A 139 -20.92 -9.25 -19.27
C VAL A 139 -20.70 -7.88 -18.63
N MET A 140 -20.41 -7.82 -17.33
CA MET A 140 -20.11 -6.58 -16.62
C MET A 140 -18.76 -5.97 -17.05
N ARG A 141 -17.85 -6.81 -17.57
CA ARG A 141 -16.57 -6.39 -18.17
C ARG A 141 -16.66 -6.13 -19.67
N GLY A 142 -17.87 -6.09 -20.25
CA GLY A 142 -18.08 -5.83 -21.66
C GLY A 142 -18.06 -7.06 -22.57
N TYR A 143 -18.05 -8.29 -22.03
CA TYR A 143 -18.19 -9.52 -22.82
C TYR A 143 -19.66 -9.74 -23.16
N GLY A 144 -20.15 -9.00 -24.16
CA GLY A 144 -21.57 -9.00 -24.54
C GLY A 144 -21.78 -8.53 -25.98
N ALA A 145 -22.86 -9.00 -26.62
CA ALA A 145 -23.20 -8.62 -27.99
C ALA A 145 -23.34 -7.08 -28.13
N GLY A 146 -22.80 -6.52 -29.22
CA GLY A 146 -22.81 -5.09 -29.52
C GLY A 146 -21.72 -4.28 -28.82
N GLN A 147 -20.99 -4.84 -27.85
CA GLN A 147 -19.83 -4.19 -27.23
C GLN A 147 -18.60 -4.26 -28.15
N ILE A 148 -17.65 -3.35 -27.97
CA ILE A 148 -16.39 -3.37 -28.73
C ILE A 148 -15.65 -4.68 -28.44
N ALA A 149 -15.26 -5.40 -29.49
CA ALA A 149 -14.62 -6.71 -29.37
C ALA A 149 -13.13 -6.57 -29.02
N ARG A 150 -12.82 -6.18 -27.79
CA ARG A 150 -11.44 -6.08 -27.30
C ARG A 150 -10.90 -7.45 -26.90
N SER A 151 -9.68 -7.78 -27.31
CA SER A 151 -9.05 -9.06 -26.94
C SER A 151 -8.83 -9.21 -25.44
N SER A 152 -8.57 -8.11 -24.69
CA SER A 152 -8.49 -8.13 -23.22
C SER A 152 -9.80 -8.51 -22.56
N VAL A 153 -10.94 -8.14 -23.14
CA VAL A 153 -12.27 -8.52 -22.64
C VAL A 153 -12.49 -10.04 -22.77
N ILE A 154 -12.02 -10.64 -23.88
CA ILE A 154 -12.09 -12.09 -24.07
C ILE A 154 -11.23 -12.81 -23.01
N LEU A 155 -10.00 -12.35 -22.78
CA LEU A 155 -9.11 -12.93 -21.75
C LEU A 155 -9.65 -12.75 -20.34
N ALA A 156 -10.24 -11.60 -20.04
CA ALA A 156 -10.90 -11.37 -18.76
C ALA A 156 -12.11 -12.30 -18.57
N ALA A 157 -12.92 -12.51 -19.61
CA ALA A 157 -14.03 -13.45 -19.57
C ALA A 157 -13.59 -14.90 -19.32
N GLU A 158 -12.46 -15.32 -19.90
CA GLU A 158 -11.85 -16.63 -19.61
C GLU A 158 -11.44 -16.76 -18.16
N GLN A 159 -10.75 -15.76 -17.62
CA GLN A 159 -10.31 -15.75 -16.23
C GLN A 159 -11.49 -15.80 -15.27
N LEU A 160 -12.52 -14.97 -15.49
CA LEU A 160 -13.74 -14.96 -14.67
C LEU A 160 -14.49 -16.29 -14.73
N ALA A 161 -14.57 -16.92 -15.93
CA ALA A 161 -15.22 -18.20 -16.09
C ALA A 161 -14.50 -19.35 -15.35
N VAL A 162 -13.16 -19.35 -15.35
CA VAL A 162 -12.36 -20.30 -14.57
C VAL A 162 -12.47 -20.02 -13.08
N GLN A 163 -12.35 -18.76 -12.67
CA GLN A 163 -12.46 -18.35 -11.28
C GLN A 163 -13.81 -18.74 -10.66
N ALA A 164 -14.92 -18.58 -11.41
CA ALA A 164 -16.24 -18.97 -10.95
C ALA A 164 -16.38 -20.47 -10.64
N TRP A 165 -15.65 -21.34 -11.33
CA TRP A 165 -15.57 -22.76 -11.00
C TRP A 165 -14.60 -23.01 -9.82
N GLN A 166 -13.50 -22.27 -9.75
CA GLN A 166 -12.54 -22.43 -8.67
C GLN A 166 -13.14 -22.06 -7.31
N GLN A 167 -13.95 -21.00 -7.26
CA GLN A 167 -14.69 -20.62 -6.05
C GLN A 167 -15.70 -21.71 -5.58
N GLN A 168 -16.09 -22.61 -6.45
CA GLN A 168 -16.99 -23.73 -6.13
C GLN A 168 -16.23 -25.06 -5.96
N GLY A 169 -14.96 -25.03 -5.55
CA GLY A 169 -14.16 -26.20 -5.22
C GLY A 169 -13.47 -26.89 -6.40
N TYR A 170 -13.59 -26.40 -7.65
CA TYR A 170 -13.00 -27.02 -8.83
C TYR A 170 -11.60 -26.46 -9.11
N ALA A 171 -10.62 -26.83 -8.28
CA ALA A 171 -9.27 -26.28 -8.29
C ALA A 171 -8.52 -26.38 -9.64
N LYS A 172 -8.89 -27.31 -10.52
CA LYS A 172 -8.27 -27.58 -11.81
C LYS A 172 -9.13 -27.14 -12.99
N ALA A 173 -10.09 -26.24 -12.77
CA ALA A 173 -10.86 -25.64 -13.85
C ALA A 173 -9.91 -24.91 -14.83
N GLU A 174 -10.12 -25.13 -16.11
CA GLU A 174 -9.28 -24.57 -17.17
C GLU A 174 -10.07 -24.32 -18.45
N VAL A 175 -9.60 -23.38 -19.27
CA VAL A 175 -10.12 -23.18 -20.62
C VAL A 175 -9.48 -24.20 -21.54
N VAL A 176 -10.28 -25.09 -22.11
CA VAL A 176 -9.81 -26.14 -23.03
C VAL A 176 -9.91 -25.73 -24.50
N ASN A 177 -10.77 -24.76 -24.81
CA ASN A 177 -10.89 -24.23 -26.17
C ASN A 177 -11.35 -22.78 -26.17
N ARG A 178 -10.84 -21.99 -27.11
CA ARG A 178 -11.25 -20.62 -27.38
C ARG A 178 -11.34 -20.44 -28.91
N ASP A 179 -12.56 -20.31 -29.39
CA ASP A 179 -12.84 -20.01 -30.80
C ASP A 179 -13.16 -18.51 -30.94
N VAL A 180 -12.34 -17.78 -31.70
CA VAL A 180 -12.55 -16.37 -32.02
C VAL A 180 -12.62 -16.23 -33.55
N ILE A 181 -13.79 -15.86 -34.05
CA ILE A 181 -14.06 -15.78 -35.49
C ILE A 181 -14.44 -14.33 -35.83
N ALA A 182 -13.56 -13.64 -36.57
CA ALA A 182 -13.82 -12.29 -37.07
C ALA A 182 -14.49 -12.33 -38.47
N ASP A 183 -15.71 -11.81 -38.56
CA ASP A 183 -16.41 -11.57 -39.83
C ASP A 183 -16.08 -10.16 -40.32
N HIS A 184 -15.14 -10.07 -41.26
CA HIS A 184 -14.68 -8.79 -41.82
C HIS A 184 -15.77 -8.09 -42.66
N ALA A 185 -16.74 -8.84 -43.22
CA ALA A 185 -17.81 -8.23 -44.00
C ALA A 185 -18.84 -7.52 -43.13
N ARG A 186 -19.08 -8.06 -41.93
CA ARG A 186 -20.02 -7.51 -40.93
C ARG A 186 -19.34 -6.67 -39.87
N GLN A 187 -17.99 -6.70 -39.80
CA GLN A 187 -17.20 -6.07 -38.76
C GLN A 187 -17.59 -6.57 -37.36
N THR A 188 -17.78 -7.88 -37.23
CA THR A 188 -18.19 -8.53 -35.99
C THR A 188 -17.26 -9.66 -35.61
N VAL A 189 -17.24 -10.00 -34.29
CA VAL A 189 -16.48 -11.11 -33.74
C VAL A 189 -17.42 -12.05 -32.99
N ASP A 190 -17.41 -13.34 -33.36
CA ASP A 190 -18.04 -14.39 -32.59
C ASP A 190 -16.99 -15.06 -31.70
N VAL A 191 -17.32 -15.27 -30.43
CA VAL A 191 -16.41 -15.88 -29.46
C VAL A 191 -17.12 -16.99 -28.70
N THR A 192 -16.49 -18.16 -28.65
CA THR A 192 -16.91 -19.29 -27.82
C THR A 192 -15.75 -19.74 -26.95
N ILE A 193 -15.94 -19.63 -25.63
CA ILE A 193 -14.99 -20.10 -24.61
C ILE A 193 -15.54 -21.42 -24.06
N THR A 194 -14.75 -22.49 -24.03
CA THR A 194 -15.14 -23.78 -23.47
C THR A 194 -14.31 -24.04 -22.20
N VAL A 195 -14.96 -24.16 -21.06
CA VAL A 195 -14.35 -24.46 -19.78
C VAL A 195 -14.51 -25.93 -19.43
N ASN A 196 -13.45 -26.58 -19.00
CA ASN A 196 -13.47 -27.87 -18.34
C ASN A 196 -13.32 -27.64 -16.83
N PRO A 197 -14.36 -27.87 -16.02
CA PRO A 197 -14.28 -27.67 -14.58
C PRO A 197 -13.37 -28.70 -13.89
N GLY A 198 -13.20 -29.89 -14.45
CA GLY A 198 -12.50 -30.98 -13.79
C GLY A 198 -13.32 -31.61 -12.66
N ARG A 199 -12.64 -31.92 -11.55
CA ARG A 199 -13.24 -32.53 -10.34
C ARG A 199 -13.17 -31.56 -9.17
N ILE A 200 -14.13 -31.67 -8.25
CA ILE A 200 -14.03 -31.01 -6.93
C ILE A 200 -12.80 -31.54 -6.20
N ALA A 201 -12.10 -30.67 -5.53
CA ALA A 201 -10.90 -30.95 -4.77
C ALA A 201 -11.04 -30.50 -3.31
N ALA A 202 -10.26 -31.12 -2.45
CA ALA A 202 -10.00 -30.63 -1.10
C ALA A 202 -8.49 -30.43 -0.93
N PHE A 203 -8.09 -29.58 0.01
CA PHE A 203 -6.66 -29.39 0.31
C PHE A 203 -6.03 -30.69 0.78
N GLY A 204 -4.91 -31.05 0.16
CA GLY A 204 -4.05 -32.16 0.57
C GLY A 204 -2.91 -31.69 1.47
N ASP A 205 -1.93 -32.57 1.65
CA ASP A 205 -0.73 -32.24 2.43
C ASP A 205 0.05 -31.10 1.81
N ILE A 206 0.61 -30.22 2.67
CA ILE A 206 1.51 -29.14 2.28
C ILE A 206 2.94 -29.54 2.61
N ASN A 207 3.75 -29.73 1.58
CA ASN A 207 5.18 -29.97 1.72
C ASN A 207 5.95 -28.64 1.63
N VAL A 208 6.61 -28.24 2.72
CA VAL A 208 7.39 -26.98 2.79
C VAL A 208 8.85 -27.26 2.38
N THR A 209 9.36 -26.45 1.46
CA THR A 209 10.75 -26.50 0.99
C THR A 209 11.39 -25.12 0.94
N GLY A 210 12.73 -25.05 1.03
CA GLY A 210 13.49 -23.80 0.98
C GLY A 210 13.70 -23.14 2.36
N THR A 211 13.26 -23.77 3.44
CA THR A 211 13.57 -23.30 4.80
C THR A 211 15.03 -23.61 5.16
N GLU A 212 15.72 -22.62 5.75
CA GLU A 212 17.09 -22.75 6.26
C GLU A 212 17.12 -22.67 7.80
N ARG A 213 16.42 -21.69 8.37
CA ARG A 213 16.36 -21.37 9.80
C ARG A 213 14.95 -21.47 10.36
N MET A 214 13.95 -21.41 9.50
CA MET A 214 12.55 -21.56 9.87
C MET A 214 12.21 -23.02 10.13
N ASN A 215 11.37 -23.28 11.11
CA ASN A 215 10.77 -24.59 11.32
C ASN A 215 9.70 -24.85 10.23
N PRO A 216 9.88 -25.86 9.34
CA PRO A 216 8.93 -26.15 8.27
C PRO A 216 7.52 -26.45 8.77
N GLU A 217 7.41 -27.12 9.93
CA GLU A 217 6.13 -27.46 10.54
C GLU A 217 5.37 -26.20 11.00
N PHE A 218 6.09 -25.20 11.56
CA PHE A 218 5.50 -23.91 11.89
C PHE A 218 5.01 -23.19 10.64
N VAL A 219 5.80 -23.18 9.55
CA VAL A 219 5.42 -22.56 8.28
C VAL A 219 4.15 -23.21 7.73
N ARG A 220 4.05 -24.54 7.78
CA ARG A 220 2.86 -25.29 7.36
C ARG A 220 1.63 -24.94 8.20
N GLN A 221 1.78 -24.88 9.53
CA GLN A 221 0.70 -24.49 10.45
C GLN A 221 0.26 -23.05 10.24
N GLN A 222 1.22 -22.15 9.98
CA GLN A 222 0.94 -20.73 9.74
C GLN A 222 0.19 -20.49 8.43
N ALA A 223 0.38 -21.34 7.41
CA ALA A 223 -0.44 -21.29 6.20
C ALA A 223 -1.94 -21.49 6.51
N GLY A 224 -2.25 -22.30 7.53
CA GLY A 224 -3.62 -22.44 8.04
C GLY A 224 -4.57 -23.21 7.13
N LEU A 225 -4.06 -23.93 6.12
CA LEU A 225 -4.86 -24.78 5.23
C LEU A 225 -5.03 -26.17 5.84
N ALA A 226 -6.28 -26.56 6.13
CA ALA A 226 -6.57 -27.85 6.73
C ALA A 226 -6.71 -28.94 5.65
N VAL A 227 -6.05 -30.09 5.84
CA VAL A 227 -6.20 -31.24 4.97
C VAL A 227 -7.65 -31.74 5.00
N GLY A 228 -8.25 -31.93 3.82
CA GLY A 228 -9.64 -32.35 3.65
C GLY A 228 -10.67 -31.21 3.65
N GLN A 229 -10.27 -29.97 3.91
CA GLN A 229 -11.11 -28.80 3.68
C GLN A 229 -11.33 -28.63 2.17
N GLU A 230 -12.54 -28.30 1.74
CA GLU A 230 -12.84 -28.01 0.34
C GLU A 230 -11.93 -26.91 -0.20
N TYR A 231 -11.48 -27.08 -1.43
CA TYR A 231 -10.62 -26.10 -2.08
C TYR A 231 -11.37 -24.78 -2.25
N ASP A 232 -10.73 -23.70 -1.84
CA ASP A 232 -11.18 -22.33 -1.97
C ASP A 232 -9.94 -21.47 -2.30
N PRO A 233 -9.92 -20.73 -3.43
CA PRO A 233 -8.78 -19.89 -3.80
C PRO A 233 -8.52 -18.78 -2.78
N ASP A 234 -9.55 -18.28 -2.08
CA ASP A 234 -9.43 -17.24 -1.07
C ASP A 234 -8.67 -17.74 0.17
N GLU A 235 -8.76 -19.04 0.49
CA GLU A 235 -7.95 -19.64 1.55
C GLU A 235 -6.45 -19.67 1.18
N ILE A 236 -6.12 -19.90 -0.11
CA ILE A 236 -4.73 -19.78 -0.59
C ILE A 236 -4.25 -18.34 -0.47
N GLU A 237 -5.06 -17.37 -0.85
CA GLU A 237 -4.72 -15.96 -0.72
C GLU A 237 -4.53 -15.56 0.75
N ARG A 238 -5.42 -15.99 1.64
CA ARG A 238 -5.28 -15.81 3.09
C ARG A 238 -4.01 -16.45 3.63
N ALA A 239 -3.71 -17.68 3.20
CA ALA A 239 -2.46 -18.37 3.57
C ALA A 239 -1.22 -17.60 3.11
N GLN A 240 -1.24 -17.06 1.89
CA GLN A 240 -0.17 -16.20 1.38
C GLN A 240 0.02 -14.95 2.25
N LYS A 241 -1.06 -14.23 2.56
CA LYS A 241 -1.04 -13.03 3.42
C LYS A 241 -0.53 -13.35 4.84
N ARG A 242 -0.90 -14.51 5.41
CA ARG A 242 -0.36 -14.98 6.69
C ARG A 242 1.16 -15.15 6.65
N LEU A 243 1.68 -15.75 5.57
CA LEU A 243 3.12 -15.93 5.40
C LEU A 243 3.86 -14.61 5.16
N ASP A 244 3.28 -13.69 4.39
CA ASP A 244 3.85 -12.37 4.12
C ASP A 244 3.93 -11.52 5.41
N ARG A 245 2.93 -11.60 6.29
CA ARG A 245 2.94 -10.93 7.61
C ARG A 245 4.06 -11.41 8.54
N LEU A 246 4.63 -12.60 8.33
CA LEU A 246 5.79 -13.07 9.10
C LEU A 246 7.02 -12.18 8.88
N GLU A 247 7.13 -11.50 7.71
CA GLU A 247 8.27 -10.65 7.31
C GLU A 247 9.63 -11.37 7.35
N VAL A 248 9.63 -12.70 7.25
CA VAL A 248 10.83 -13.54 7.27
C VAL A 248 11.16 -14.13 5.91
N PHE A 249 10.22 -14.04 4.96
CA PHE A 249 10.40 -14.54 3.61
C PHE A 249 10.57 -13.40 2.59
N ARG A 250 11.44 -13.63 1.61
CA ARG A 250 11.51 -12.80 0.39
C ARG A 250 10.43 -13.20 -0.58
N ALA A 251 10.15 -14.50 -0.66
CA ALA A 251 9.11 -15.09 -1.47
C ALA A 251 8.53 -16.31 -0.75
N ALA A 252 7.23 -16.50 -0.88
CA ALA A 252 6.51 -17.72 -0.54
C ALA A 252 5.59 -18.04 -1.70
N ARG A 253 5.60 -19.27 -2.19
CA ARG A 253 4.81 -19.67 -3.36
C ARG A 253 4.14 -21.00 -3.13
N PHE A 254 2.83 -21.05 -3.25
CA PHE A 254 2.06 -22.29 -3.30
C PHE A 254 2.04 -22.84 -4.73
N GLN A 255 2.43 -24.11 -4.88
CA GLN A 255 2.37 -24.85 -6.13
C GLN A 255 1.52 -26.08 -5.93
N ALA A 256 0.34 -26.13 -6.56
CA ALA A 256 -0.53 -27.29 -6.53
C ALA A 256 0.07 -28.44 -7.33
N ALA A 257 -0.14 -29.68 -6.90
CA ALA A 257 0.16 -30.87 -7.69
C ALA A 257 -0.55 -30.81 -9.05
N GLN A 258 -0.02 -31.50 -10.06
CA GLN A 258 -0.61 -31.49 -11.40
C GLN A 258 -2.00 -32.13 -11.43
N GLU A 259 -2.20 -33.19 -10.64
CA GLU A 259 -3.44 -33.95 -10.62
C GLU A 259 -4.02 -34.00 -9.19
N ILE A 260 -5.36 -34.08 -9.13
CA ILE A 260 -6.10 -34.35 -7.88
C ILE A 260 -6.00 -35.86 -7.62
N GLY A 261 -5.61 -36.22 -6.40
CA GLY A 261 -5.49 -37.61 -5.97
C GLY A 261 -6.80 -38.40 -6.11
N PRO A 262 -6.75 -39.74 -6.11
CA PRO A 262 -7.95 -40.58 -6.18
C PRO A 262 -8.90 -40.37 -4.98
N ASP A 263 -8.36 -39.91 -3.85
CA ASP A 263 -9.05 -39.53 -2.62
C ASP A 263 -9.73 -38.15 -2.67
N GLY A 264 -9.55 -37.42 -3.78
CA GLY A 264 -10.07 -36.04 -3.94
C GLY A 264 -9.15 -34.96 -3.36
N LEU A 265 -8.01 -35.35 -2.76
CA LEU A 265 -7.08 -34.38 -2.19
C LEU A 265 -6.15 -33.81 -3.26
N LEU A 266 -5.85 -32.50 -3.14
CA LEU A 266 -4.88 -31.79 -3.98
C LEU A 266 -3.69 -31.37 -3.10
N PRO A 267 -2.56 -32.08 -3.17
CA PRO A 267 -1.35 -31.73 -2.44
C PRO A 267 -0.74 -30.43 -2.95
N TYR A 268 -0.06 -29.71 -2.05
CA TYR A 268 0.68 -28.49 -2.37
C TYR A 268 2.15 -28.58 -1.98
N GLN A 269 2.99 -27.97 -2.78
CA GLN A 269 4.34 -27.62 -2.42
C GLN A 269 4.39 -26.14 -2.07
N LEU A 270 4.81 -25.81 -0.85
CA LEU A 270 5.09 -24.44 -0.43
C LEU A 270 6.60 -24.21 -0.52
N ILE A 271 7.00 -23.39 -1.48
CA ILE A 271 8.40 -23.04 -1.73
C ILE A 271 8.64 -21.68 -1.11
N VAL A 272 9.58 -21.57 -0.17
CA VAL A 272 9.91 -20.32 0.52
C VAL A 272 11.37 -19.95 0.32
N GLU A 273 11.67 -18.64 0.33
CA GLU A 273 13.02 -18.08 0.33
C GLU A 273 13.14 -17.14 1.53
N GLU A 274 14.08 -17.44 2.45
CA GLU A 274 14.23 -16.67 3.67
C GLU A 274 14.99 -15.36 3.45
N LEU A 275 14.52 -14.28 4.10
CA LEU A 275 15.26 -13.03 4.22
C LEU A 275 16.44 -13.19 5.19
N PRO A 276 17.48 -12.32 5.09
CA PRO A 276 18.57 -12.27 6.08
C PRO A 276 18.02 -12.13 7.51
N GLY A 277 18.58 -12.91 8.46
CA GLY A 277 18.10 -12.94 9.85
C GLY A 277 18.28 -11.65 10.63
N ARG A 278 19.05 -10.69 10.11
CA ARG A 278 19.30 -9.39 10.75
C ARG A 278 19.14 -8.27 9.73
N ARG A 279 18.55 -7.17 10.19
CA ARG A 279 18.45 -5.93 9.42
C ARG A 279 18.82 -4.76 10.32
N PHE A 280 19.64 -3.86 9.80
CA PHE A 280 19.96 -2.57 10.41
C PHE A 280 19.33 -1.48 9.56
N GLY A 281 18.89 -0.42 10.20
CA GLY A 281 18.48 0.80 9.54
C GLY A 281 18.93 1.99 10.35
N ALA A 282 19.21 3.08 9.66
CA ALA A 282 19.51 4.38 10.24
C ALA A 282 18.77 5.45 9.46
N GLY A 283 18.32 6.49 10.16
CA GLY A 283 17.62 7.63 9.59
C GLY A 283 18.11 8.92 10.20
N ALA A 284 17.94 10.00 9.47
CA ALA A 284 18.10 11.36 9.98
C ALA A 284 16.88 12.17 9.55
N SER A 285 16.39 13.03 10.46
CA SER A 285 15.29 13.94 10.21
C SER A 285 15.70 15.35 10.59
N PHE A 286 15.15 16.34 9.92
CA PHE A 286 15.35 17.74 10.26
C PHE A 286 14.03 18.48 10.21
N SER A 287 13.76 19.24 11.26
CA SER A 287 12.62 20.14 11.35
C SER A 287 13.09 21.49 11.89
N THR A 288 12.51 22.57 11.41
CA THR A 288 12.78 23.90 11.96
C THR A 288 12.22 24.10 13.37
N VAL A 289 11.34 23.20 13.82
CA VAL A 289 10.72 23.22 15.15
C VAL A 289 11.48 22.29 16.10
N ASP A 290 11.82 21.06 15.63
CA ASP A 290 12.35 20.00 16.49
C ASP A 290 13.88 19.81 16.33
N GLY A 291 14.54 20.57 15.46
CA GLY A 291 15.97 20.44 15.19
C GLY A 291 16.33 19.19 14.38
N LEU A 292 17.58 18.73 14.53
CA LEU A 292 18.08 17.51 13.91
C LEU A 292 17.74 16.30 14.77
N GLY A 293 17.21 15.25 14.16
CA GLY A 293 17.00 13.93 14.76
C GLY A 293 17.84 12.88 14.07
N ILE A 294 18.40 11.96 14.85
CA ILE A 294 19.12 10.77 14.35
C ILE A 294 18.49 9.56 15.01
N GLU A 295 18.17 8.55 14.23
CA GLU A 295 17.59 7.30 14.70
C GLU A 295 18.27 6.09 14.07
N GLY A 296 18.20 4.97 14.76
CA GLY A 296 18.67 3.70 14.24
C GLY A 296 17.92 2.55 14.85
N TYR A 297 17.85 1.46 14.12
CA TYR A 297 17.27 0.22 14.63
C TYR A 297 18.09 -1.01 14.24
N HIS A 298 17.91 -2.05 15.06
CA HIS A 298 18.40 -3.40 14.78
C HIS A 298 17.23 -4.38 14.92
N LEU A 299 16.94 -5.10 13.86
CA LEU A 299 15.91 -6.13 13.79
C LEU A 299 16.56 -7.50 13.65
N TRP A 300 16.25 -8.40 14.58
CA TRP A 300 16.47 -9.85 14.46
C TRP A 300 15.17 -10.49 14.00
N ARG A 301 15.27 -11.28 12.93
CA ARG A 301 14.17 -12.10 12.40
C ARG A 301 14.39 -13.56 12.77
N ASN A 302 13.31 -14.24 13.10
CA ASN A 302 13.30 -15.68 13.36
C ASN A 302 14.30 -16.10 14.46
N LEU A 303 14.11 -15.59 15.69
CA LEU A 303 15.02 -15.84 16.81
C LEU A 303 15.08 -17.32 17.20
N PHE A 304 13.95 -18.03 17.18
CA PHE A 304 13.82 -19.40 17.69
C PHE A 304 13.22 -20.38 16.66
N GLY A 305 13.05 -19.97 15.41
CA GLY A 305 12.56 -20.84 14.33
C GLY A 305 11.07 -20.70 14.01
N GLN A 306 10.35 -19.83 14.70
CA GLN A 306 8.91 -19.59 14.51
C GLN A 306 8.61 -18.12 14.16
N ALA A 307 9.47 -17.50 13.37
CA ALA A 307 9.39 -16.13 12.93
C ALA A 307 9.35 -15.07 14.06
N GLU A 308 9.83 -15.42 15.26
CA GLU A 308 9.90 -14.44 16.34
C GLU A 308 10.84 -13.30 15.96
N ARG A 309 10.38 -12.07 16.18
CA ARG A 309 11.11 -10.85 15.85
C ARG A 309 11.45 -10.08 17.11
N LEU A 310 12.68 -9.59 17.19
CA LEU A 310 13.10 -8.62 18.18
C LEU A 310 13.63 -7.39 17.46
N ARG A 311 13.02 -6.26 17.68
CA ARG A 311 13.47 -4.97 17.18
C ARG A 311 13.91 -4.08 18.34
N LEU A 312 15.12 -3.54 18.24
CA LEU A 312 15.62 -2.50 19.13
C LEU A 312 15.71 -1.19 18.35
N ASP A 313 15.18 -0.13 18.91
CA ASP A 313 15.18 1.21 18.35
C ASP A 313 15.89 2.17 19.32
N ALA A 314 16.67 3.11 18.76
CA ALA A 314 17.27 4.20 19.47
C ALA A 314 17.14 5.50 18.68
N ARG A 315 16.77 6.60 19.34
CA ARG A 315 16.64 7.92 18.72
C ARG A 315 17.17 9.00 19.64
N VAL A 316 17.90 9.95 19.06
CA VAL A 316 18.26 11.22 19.66
C VAL A 316 17.73 12.32 18.75
N ALA A 317 16.93 13.23 19.28
CA ALA A 317 16.31 14.32 18.53
C ALA A 317 16.48 15.67 19.27
N SER A 318 15.92 16.73 18.70
CA SER A 318 16.03 18.09 19.23
C SER A 318 17.49 18.59 19.32
N ILE A 319 18.34 18.10 18.41
CA ILE A 319 19.75 18.50 18.34
C ILE A 319 19.80 19.87 17.66
N ALA A 320 20.11 20.91 18.44
CA ALA A 320 20.23 22.29 17.98
C ALA A 320 21.62 22.86 18.33
N TRP A 321 21.99 23.96 17.67
CA TRP A 321 23.23 24.66 17.97
C TRP A 321 22.96 25.94 18.78
N PRO A 322 23.70 26.23 19.86
CA PRO A 322 24.83 25.47 20.45
C PRO A 322 24.37 24.12 21.02
N ILE A 323 25.24 23.11 20.96
CA ILE A 323 24.94 21.77 21.45
C ILE A 323 24.77 21.79 22.96
N ASP A 324 23.55 21.51 23.44
CA ASP A 324 23.22 21.28 24.82
C ASP A 324 22.45 19.97 24.99
N THR A 325 23.13 18.94 25.45
CA THR A 325 22.54 17.61 25.62
C THR A 325 21.37 17.55 26.61
N ALA A 326 21.25 18.57 27.47
CA ALA A 326 20.11 18.71 28.39
C ALA A 326 18.80 19.05 27.63
N GLN A 327 18.88 19.56 26.42
CA GLN A 327 17.74 19.89 25.56
C GLN A 327 17.40 18.79 24.55
N PHE A 328 18.15 17.68 24.54
CA PHE A 328 17.89 16.59 23.60
C PHE A 328 16.74 15.71 24.06
N ASP A 329 16.01 15.20 23.09
CA ASP A 329 15.08 14.10 23.27
C ASP A 329 15.81 12.78 23.09
N TYR A 330 15.51 11.83 23.95
CA TYR A 330 16.10 10.48 23.92
C TYR A 330 14.98 9.46 23.91
N PHE A 331 15.12 8.47 23.06
CA PHE A 331 14.24 7.30 23.03
C PHE A 331 15.08 6.03 22.89
N PHE A 332 14.75 5.03 23.67
CA PHE A 332 15.23 3.66 23.52
C PHE A 332 14.05 2.72 23.67
N GLY A 333 13.87 1.79 22.72
CA GLY A 333 12.77 0.85 22.72
C GLY A 333 13.18 -0.55 22.30
N GLY A 334 12.45 -1.54 22.76
CA GLY A 334 12.57 -2.93 22.34
C GLY A 334 11.19 -3.53 22.15
N THR A 335 10.94 -4.13 20.98
CA THR A 335 9.68 -4.81 20.67
C THR A 335 9.95 -6.25 20.27
N PHE A 336 9.35 -7.18 20.98
CA PHE A 336 9.32 -8.60 20.66
C PHE A 336 7.94 -8.96 20.08
N THR A 337 7.92 -9.62 18.93
CA THR A 337 6.70 -10.13 18.30
C THR A 337 6.83 -11.62 18.09
N LYS A 338 5.83 -12.39 18.52
CA LYS A 338 5.69 -13.81 18.24
C LYS A 338 4.43 -14.03 17.40
N PRO A 339 4.58 -14.22 16.07
CA PRO A 339 3.46 -14.55 15.19
C PRO A 339 2.85 -15.91 15.51
N GLY A 340 1.58 -16.08 15.13
CA GLY A 340 0.90 -17.36 15.26
C GLY A 340 0.78 -17.86 16.70
N PHE A 341 0.63 -16.99 17.65
CA PHE A 341 0.60 -17.26 19.10
C PHE A 341 -0.73 -17.89 19.41
N LEU A 342 -1.56 -18.43 19.27
CA LEU A 342 -2.80 -19.16 19.57
C LEU A 342 -3.47 -19.61 18.26
N THR A 343 -3.53 -18.74 17.29
CA THR A 343 -4.05 -19.01 15.96
C THR A 343 -3.09 -18.42 14.92
N PRO A 344 -3.12 -18.87 13.66
CA PRO A 344 -2.30 -18.26 12.59
C PRO A 344 -2.52 -16.75 12.40
N ASP A 345 -3.66 -16.24 12.84
CA ASP A 345 -4.04 -14.84 12.72
C ASP A 345 -3.88 -14.02 14.02
N THR A 346 -3.12 -14.55 15.00
CA THR A 346 -2.89 -13.88 16.29
C THR A 346 -1.41 -13.75 16.59
N ASP A 347 -0.96 -12.53 16.82
CA ASP A 347 0.43 -12.24 17.25
C ASP A 347 0.46 -11.83 18.71
N LEU A 348 1.45 -12.35 19.46
CA LEU A 348 1.82 -11.84 20.78
C LEU A 348 2.86 -10.73 20.59
N VAL A 349 2.60 -9.57 21.16
CA VAL A 349 3.50 -8.42 21.15
C VAL A 349 3.87 -8.02 22.56
N ALA A 350 5.17 -7.91 22.85
CA ALA A 350 5.69 -7.39 24.08
C ALA A 350 6.68 -6.26 23.78
N ALA A 351 6.51 -5.10 24.42
CA ALA A 351 7.36 -3.94 24.20
C ALA A 351 7.81 -3.33 25.52
N ILE A 352 9.02 -2.79 25.51
CA ILE A 352 9.55 -1.94 26.57
C ILE A 352 10.12 -0.69 25.93
N SER A 353 9.94 0.48 26.56
CA SER A 353 10.60 1.70 26.13
C SER A 353 10.99 2.56 27.32
N ALA A 354 11.99 3.41 27.10
CA ALA A 354 12.36 4.50 28.00
C ALA A 354 12.59 5.74 27.14
N GLU A 355 12.03 6.86 27.56
CA GLU A 355 12.19 8.11 26.84
C GLU A 355 12.31 9.31 27.75
N ARG A 356 12.94 10.34 27.20
CA ARG A 356 12.90 11.71 27.70
C ARG A 356 12.59 12.61 26.52
N THR A 357 11.47 13.33 26.60
CA THR A 357 11.01 14.24 25.54
C THR A 357 10.62 15.60 26.13
N ILE A 358 11.04 16.66 25.46
CA ILE A 358 10.76 18.04 25.84
C ILE A 358 9.74 18.61 24.86
N TYR A 359 8.50 18.70 25.31
CA TYR A 359 7.43 19.35 24.55
C TYR A 359 7.31 20.83 24.94
N PRO A 360 6.73 21.69 24.12
CA PRO A 360 6.47 23.09 24.51
C PRO A 360 5.60 23.25 25.77
N THR A 361 4.82 22.21 26.10
CA THR A 361 3.82 22.24 27.19
C THR A 361 4.23 21.43 28.41
N TYR A 362 5.16 20.50 28.29
CA TYR A 362 5.70 19.71 29.42
C TYR A 362 7.00 19.00 29.02
N THR A 363 7.77 18.62 30.04
CA THR A 363 8.88 17.66 29.86
C THR A 363 8.48 16.33 30.46
N GLU A 364 8.76 15.24 29.74
CA GLU A 364 8.50 13.87 30.13
C GLU A 364 9.79 13.09 30.31
N THR A 365 9.85 12.24 31.31
CA THR A 365 10.83 11.16 31.44
C THR A 365 10.06 9.92 31.88
N SER A 366 9.98 8.91 31.03
CA SER A 366 9.14 7.74 31.25
C SER A 366 9.82 6.43 30.93
N ALA A 367 9.29 5.35 31.50
CA ALA A 367 9.58 3.98 31.16
C ALA A 367 8.25 3.21 31.08
N LEU A 368 8.01 2.57 29.92
CA LEU A 368 6.78 1.86 29.60
C LEU A 368 7.09 0.37 29.32
N GLY A 369 6.31 -0.52 29.93
CA GLY A 369 6.22 -1.93 29.55
C GLY A 369 4.83 -2.25 29.05
N ARG A 370 4.72 -2.97 27.94
CA ARG A 370 3.45 -3.34 27.31
C ARG A 370 3.46 -4.78 26.85
N VAL A 371 2.36 -5.51 27.04
CA VAL A 371 2.15 -6.84 26.51
C VAL A 371 0.72 -6.98 26.02
N GLY A 372 0.53 -7.56 24.85
CA GLY A 372 -0.80 -7.70 24.25
C GLY A 372 -0.82 -8.67 23.09
N LEU A 373 -2.01 -8.82 22.55
CA LEU A 373 -2.30 -9.61 21.36
C LEU A 373 -2.80 -8.69 20.26
N THR A 374 -2.37 -8.99 19.03
CA THR A 374 -2.93 -8.43 17.81
C THR A 374 -3.59 -9.57 17.05
N HIS A 375 -4.87 -9.44 16.72
CA HIS A 375 -5.64 -10.43 15.99
C HIS A 375 -6.15 -9.85 14.68
N TYR A 376 -5.80 -10.48 13.57
CA TYR A 376 -6.24 -10.11 12.22
C TYR A 376 -7.55 -10.85 11.92
N LEU A 377 -8.68 -10.17 12.10
CA LEU A 377 -10.02 -10.76 11.90
C LEU A 377 -10.36 -10.89 10.41
N SER A 378 -9.95 -9.90 9.62
CA SER A 378 -9.96 -9.92 8.15
C SER A 378 -8.72 -9.16 7.64
N ASP A 379 -8.60 -9.02 6.32
CA ASP A 379 -7.52 -8.24 5.71
C ASP A 379 -7.58 -6.75 6.10
N GLU A 380 -8.79 -6.24 6.31
CA GLU A 380 -9.03 -4.85 6.67
C GLU A 380 -9.20 -4.65 8.18
N LEU A 381 -9.65 -5.66 8.94
CA LEU A 381 -10.02 -5.51 10.35
C LEU A 381 -9.03 -6.18 11.29
N THR A 382 -8.33 -5.36 12.05
CA THR A 382 -7.39 -5.78 13.10
C THR A 382 -7.93 -5.39 14.47
N LEU A 383 -7.87 -6.35 15.41
CA LEU A 383 -8.18 -6.13 16.82
C LEU A 383 -6.90 -6.19 17.64
N GLU A 384 -6.78 -5.35 18.63
CA GLU A 384 -5.67 -5.37 19.59
C GLU A 384 -6.17 -5.29 21.02
N GLY A 385 -5.41 -5.88 21.95
CA GLY A 385 -5.72 -5.76 23.36
C GLY A 385 -4.59 -6.25 24.23
N GLY A 386 -4.46 -5.67 25.43
CA GLY A 386 -3.36 -6.04 26.32
C GLY A 386 -3.33 -5.18 27.58
N ALA A 387 -2.17 -5.24 28.26
CA ALA A 387 -1.90 -4.45 29.46
C ALA A 387 -0.62 -3.64 29.29
N SER A 388 -0.56 -2.51 29.96
CA SER A 388 0.59 -1.61 30.02
C SER A 388 0.89 -1.22 31.47
N TYR A 389 2.16 -1.06 31.78
CA TYR A 389 2.60 -0.41 33.01
C TYR A 389 3.62 0.68 32.68
N GLU A 390 3.35 1.86 33.19
CA GLU A 390 4.17 3.05 32.94
C GLU A 390 4.59 3.69 34.24
N ARG A 391 5.84 4.11 34.31
CA ARG A 391 6.34 5.00 35.35
C ARG A 391 6.92 6.23 34.66
N ALA A 392 6.35 7.40 35.02
CA ALA A 392 6.70 8.66 34.36
C ALA A 392 6.85 9.79 35.35
N ARG A 393 7.78 10.71 35.05
CA ARG A 393 7.93 12.01 35.70
C ARG A 393 7.68 13.08 34.67
N PHE A 394 6.80 13.98 35.01
CA PHE A 394 6.48 15.17 34.22
C PHE A 394 6.83 16.45 34.94
N ASP A 395 7.27 17.43 34.15
CA ASP A 395 7.44 18.82 34.60
C ASP A 395 6.59 19.70 33.68
N ASP A 396 5.52 20.26 34.20
CA ASP A 396 4.50 21.02 33.47
C ASP A 396 3.97 22.23 34.27
N VAL A 397 2.86 22.82 33.84
CA VAL A 397 2.22 23.97 34.45
C VAL A 397 1.79 23.73 35.92
N PHE A 398 1.64 22.47 36.32
CA PHE A 398 1.29 22.07 37.70
C PHE A 398 2.52 21.70 38.54
N GLY A 399 3.74 21.87 37.99
CA GLY A 399 5.00 21.51 38.61
C GLY A 399 5.45 20.09 38.30
N THR A 400 6.48 19.65 39.02
CA THR A 400 7.04 18.29 38.82
C THR A 400 6.17 17.25 39.51
N ARG A 401 5.71 16.24 38.76
CA ARG A 401 4.82 15.18 39.24
C ARG A 401 5.30 13.82 38.79
N ASP A 402 5.21 12.83 39.68
CA ASP A 402 5.52 11.43 39.36
C ASP A 402 4.21 10.65 39.24
N PHE A 403 4.14 9.77 38.22
CA PHE A 403 3.01 8.89 37.97
C PHE A 403 3.47 7.44 37.90
N SER A 404 2.56 6.53 38.22
CA SER A 404 2.77 5.10 38.15
C SER A 404 1.44 4.47 37.72
N THR A 405 1.31 4.17 36.45
CA THR A 405 0.03 3.85 35.80
C THR A 405 0.00 2.41 35.30
N LEU A 406 -1.02 1.66 35.73
CA LEU A 406 -1.36 0.35 35.16
C LEU A 406 -2.58 0.53 34.26
N GLY A 407 -2.46 0.19 32.98
CA GLY A 407 -3.53 0.27 31.99
C GLY A 407 -3.88 -1.10 31.42
N VAL A 408 -5.11 -1.24 30.99
CA VAL A 408 -5.56 -2.29 30.08
C VAL A 408 -6.09 -1.59 28.84
N TYR A 409 -5.73 -2.05 27.65
CA TYR A 409 -6.19 -1.42 26.42
C TYR A 409 -6.89 -2.43 25.51
N ALA A 410 -7.83 -1.93 24.74
CA ALA A 410 -8.45 -2.63 23.64
C ALA A 410 -8.63 -1.65 22.48
N GLY A 411 -8.42 -2.13 21.26
CA GLY A 411 -8.53 -1.34 20.04
C GLY A 411 -9.03 -2.15 18.87
N ALA A 412 -9.59 -1.45 17.90
CA ALA A 412 -9.97 -1.99 16.61
C ALA A 412 -9.56 -1.00 15.52
N THR A 413 -9.01 -1.53 14.44
CA THR A 413 -8.63 -0.76 13.24
C THR A 413 -9.21 -1.43 12.02
N PHE A 414 -9.99 -0.68 11.26
CA PHE A 414 -10.45 -1.04 9.92
C PHE A 414 -9.70 -0.19 8.90
N ASP A 415 -9.00 -0.82 7.97
CA ASP A 415 -8.24 -0.16 6.90
C ASP A 415 -8.61 -0.74 5.54
N GLY A 416 -9.62 -0.17 4.91
CA GLY A 416 -10.08 -0.50 3.55
C GLY A 416 -9.60 0.51 2.50
N ARG A 417 -8.47 1.18 2.72
CA ARG A 417 -7.87 2.10 1.75
C ARG A 417 -7.11 1.33 0.67
N ASN A 418 -7.15 1.85 -0.54
CA ASN A 418 -6.37 1.30 -1.67
C ASN A 418 -4.85 1.52 -1.52
N SER A 419 -4.41 2.48 -0.69
CA SER A 419 -3.00 2.76 -0.38
C SER A 419 -2.85 3.33 1.03
N THR A 420 -1.78 2.96 1.73
CA THR A 420 -1.47 3.52 3.06
C THR A 420 -0.72 4.85 2.98
N VAL A 421 0.01 5.13 1.89
CA VAL A 421 0.86 6.33 1.72
C VAL A 421 0.25 7.38 0.81
N ASP A 422 -0.57 6.98 -0.18
CA ASP A 422 -1.27 7.86 -1.12
C ASP A 422 -2.68 7.33 -1.41
N PRO A 423 -3.57 7.34 -0.40
CA PRO A 423 -4.93 6.83 -0.58
C PRO A 423 -5.75 7.77 -1.47
N THR A 424 -6.42 7.17 -2.47
CA THR A 424 -7.36 7.84 -3.37
C THR A 424 -8.80 7.38 -3.16
N GLU A 425 -8.97 6.17 -2.60
CA GLU A 425 -10.26 5.55 -2.32
C GLU A 425 -10.26 4.80 -1.00
N GLY A 426 -11.44 4.57 -0.45
CA GLY A 426 -11.66 3.72 0.71
C GLY A 426 -11.86 4.47 2.01
N ILE A 427 -11.94 3.69 3.08
CA ILE A 427 -12.22 4.17 4.44
C ILE A 427 -11.18 3.58 5.40
N TYR A 428 -10.71 4.41 6.30
CA TYR A 428 -9.96 4.01 7.48
C TYR A 428 -10.75 4.39 8.73
N ALA A 429 -10.86 3.50 9.70
CA ALA A 429 -11.45 3.78 11.01
C ALA A 429 -10.65 3.08 12.10
N ALA A 430 -10.33 3.80 13.18
CA ALA A 430 -9.66 3.23 14.34
C ALA A 430 -10.28 3.74 15.63
N GLY A 431 -10.35 2.87 16.62
CA GLY A 431 -10.82 3.23 17.95
C GLY A 431 -10.04 2.50 19.03
N THR A 432 -9.76 3.17 20.14
CA THR A 432 -9.08 2.58 21.29
C THR A 432 -9.77 2.99 22.60
N ALA A 433 -9.77 2.08 23.57
CA ALA A 433 -10.21 2.33 24.93
C ALA A 433 -9.13 1.82 25.91
N GLU A 434 -8.73 2.67 26.84
CA GLU A 434 -7.69 2.39 27.83
C GLU A 434 -8.18 2.79 29.23
N PRO A 435 -8.87 1.91 29.98
CA PRO A 435 -9.01 2.07 31.41
C PRO A 435 -7.64 1.94 32.09
N TYR A 436 -7.35 2.81 33.03
CA TYR A 436 -6.10 2.81 33.77
C TYR A 436 -6.30 3.17 35.25
N TYR A 437 -5.34 2.74 36.07
CA TYR A 437 -5.24 3.14 37.46
C TYR A 437 -3.87 3.75 37.72
N ASP A 438 -3.84 4.96 38.24
CA ASP A 438 -2.61 5.60 38.71
C ASP A 438 -2.44 5.41 40.23
N PHE A 439 -1.31 4.81 40.60
CA PHE A 439 -0.99 4.50 42.01
C PHE A 439 -0.52 5.71 42.80
N ALA A 440 0.05 6.74 42.16
CA ALA A 440 0.57 7.91 42.82
C ALA A 440 -0.56 8.81 43.36
N PHE A 441 -1.62 8.98 42.59
CA PHE A 441 -2.79 9.75 42.94
C PHE A 441 -3.97 8.90 43.44
N GLY A 442 -3.88 7.56 43.32
CA GLY A 442 -4.96 6.65 43.69
C GLY A 442 -6.23 6.83 42.85
N LYS A 443 -6.08 7.13 41.58
CA LYS A 443 -7.18 7.49 40.65
C LYS A 443 -7.33 6.52 39.53
N MET A 444 -8.59 6.29 39.14
CA MET A 444 -8.95 5.57 37.91
C MET A 444 -9.31 6.55 36.80
N GLY A 445 -8.88 6.28 35.60
CA GLY A 445 -9.27 7.00 34.39
C GLY A 445 -9.65 6.03 33.26
N LEU A 446 -10.38 6.54 32.29
CA LEU A 446 -10.67 5.86 31.03
C LEU A 446 -10.37 6.84 29.89
N ARG A 447 -9.40 6.49 29.05
CA ARG A 447 -9.08 7.22 27.84
C ARG A 447 -9.67 6.50 26.63
N VAL A 448 -10.46 7.21 25.83
CA VAL A 448 -11.06 6.69 24.59
C VAL A 448 -10.64 7.60 23.45
N THR A 449 -10.26 7.00 22.32
CA THR A 449 -10.00 7.73 21.07
C THR A 449 -10.72 7.05 19.91
N ALA A 450 -11.15 7.85 18.95
CA ALA A 450 -11.68 7.36 17.68
C ALA A 450 -11.22 8.26 16.54
N GLU A 451 -10.91 7.67 15.40
CA GLU A 451 -10.52 8.38 14.19
C GLU A 451 -11.16 7.71 12.98
N ALA A 452 -11.66 8.52 12.04
CA ALA A 452 -12.14 8.04 10.75
C ALA A 452 -11.56 8.91 9.64
N ARG A 453 -11.24 8.27 8.50
CA ARG A 453 -10.75 8.92 7.28
C ARG A 453 -11.50 8.34 6.09
N THR A 454 -11.75 9.15 5.08
CA THR A 454 -12.38 8.71 3.84
C THR A 454 -11.77 9.44 2.65
N TYR A 455 -11.79 8.76 1.50
CA TYR A 455 -11.16 9.23 0.28
C TYR A 455 -12.06 8.93 -0.90
N PHE A 456 -12.19 9.91 -1.79
CA PHE A 456 -13.00 9.81 -3.02
C PHE A 456 -12.17 10.31 -4.19
N GLY A 457 -11.76 9.38 -5.06
CA GLY A 457 -11.15 9.68 -6.35
C GLY A 457 -12.20 10.06 -7.38
N PHE A 458 -11.96 11.14 -8.13
CA PHE A 458 -12.78 11.59 -9.23
C PHE A 458 -11.95 11.60 -10.51
N SER A 459 -12.53 11.20 -11.63
CA SER A 459 -11.91 11.09 -12.94
C SER A 459 -11.12 9.80 -13.19
N GLU A 460 -10.83 9.55 -14.45
CA GLU A 460 -9.92 8.48 -14.87
C GLU A 460 -8.53 8.71 -14.23
N ASN A 461 -7.96 7.68 -13.62
CA ASN A 461 -6.66 7.69 -12.93
C ASN A 461 -6.58 8.58 -11.67
N ASP A 462 -7.71 8.84 -10.98
CA ASP A 462 -7.75 9.56 -9.69
C ASP A 462 -6.99 10.91 -9.71
N GLN A 463 -7.17 11.68 -10.79
CA GLN A 463 -6.53 12.98 -10.92
C GLN A 463 -6.97 13.98 -9.83
N PHE A 464 -8.21 13.82 -9.35
CA PHE A 464 -8.77 14.63 -8.27
C PHE A 464 -9.21 13.72 -7.13
N VAL A 465 -8.77 14.01 -5.91
CA VAL A 465 -9.14 13.27 -4.70
C VAL A 465 -9.65 14.24 -3.66
N LEU A 466 -10.83 13.96 -3.09
CA LEU A 466 -11.32 14.62 -1.89
C LEU A 466 -11.07 13.70 -0.69
N ALA A 467 -10.34 14.18 0.31
CA ALA A 467 -10.01 13.44 1.51
C ALA A 467 -10.55 14.14 2.76
N GLY A 468 -11.18 13.37 3.64
CA GLY A 468 -11.72 13.85 4.89
C GLY A 468 -11.21 13.05 6.09
N ARG A 469 -10.96 13.72 7.21
CA ARG A 469 -10.56 13.09 8.48
C ARG A 469 -11.36 13.70 9.63
N ILE A 470 -11.77 12.87 10.56
CA ILE A 470 -12.31 13.27 11.86
C ILE A 470 -11.64 12.45 12.96
N LYS A 471 -11.27 13.10 14.06
CA LYS A 471 -10.70 12.44 15.23
C LYS A 471 -11.32 13.00 16.49
N GLY A 472 -11.72 12.12 17.39
CA GLY A 472 -12.27 12.46 18.69
C GLY A 472 -11.54 11.76 19.83
N GLY A 473 -11.54 12.38 21.00
CA GLY A 473 -10.98 11.80 22.20
C GLY A 473 -11.73 12.25 23.45
N ALA A 474 -11.85 11.35 24.42
CA ALA A 474 -12.41 11.64 25.73
C ALA A 474 -11.60 10.96 26.82
N LEU A 475 -11.35 11.66 27.92
CA LEU A 475 -10.72 11.14 29.13
C LEU A 475 -11.67 11.36 30.30
N LEU A 476 -12.17 10.28 30.87
CA LEU A 476 -13.11 10.26 31.96
C LEU A 476 -12.40 9.90 33.27
N GLY A 477 -12.81 10.51 34.38
CA GLY A 477 -12.29 10.23 35.72
C GLY A 477 -11.62 11.44 36.39
N PRO A 478 -10.27 11.44 36.61
CA PRO A 478 -9.60 12.44 37.45
C PRO A 478 -9.62 13.87 36.89
N GLY A 479 -9.29 14.85 37.74
CA GLY A 479 -9.07 16.23 37.31
C GLY A 479 -7.75 16.40 36.53
N LEU A 480 -7.60 17.49 35.77
CA LEU A 480 -6.44 17.74 34.90
C LEU A 480 -5.09 17.60 35.61
N ASN A 481 -5.00 18.05 36.87
CA ASN A 481 -3.79 17.98 37.69
C ASN A 481 -3.49 16.59 38.28
N GLU A 482 -4.40 15.61 38.10
CA GLU A 482 -4.25 14.23 38.59
C GLU A 482 -4.07 13.24 37.42
N ILE A 483 -4.02 13.76 36.20
CA ILE A 483 -3.85 12.96 34.95
C ILE A 483 -2.41 13.10 34.47
N PRO A 484 -1.75 11.99 34.04
CA PRO A 484 -0.48 12.08 33.34
C PRO A 484 -0.59 12.95 32.07
N PRO A 485 0.30 13.93 31.85
CA PRO A 485 0.23 14.84 30.70
C PRO A 485 0.23 14.14 29.33
N ASP A 486 0.88 12.99 29.17
CA ASP A 486 0.90 12.15 27.96
C ASP A 486 -0.48 11.56 27.62
N LYS A 487 -1.35 11.36 28.64
CA LYS A 487 -2.71 10.86 28.44
C LYS A 487 -3.71 11.97 28.10
N LEU A 488 -3.39 13.21 28.40
CA LEU A 488 -4.18 14.38 28.02
C LEU A 488 -4.14 14.62 26.51
N PHE A 489 -5.14 15.30 26.00
CA PHE A 489 -5.23 15.63 24.58
C PHE A 489 -4.67 17.03 24.31
N PHE A 490 -3.91 17.11 23.23
CA PHE A 490 -3.41 18.33 22.63
C PHE A 490 -3.72 18.31 21.13
N SER A 491 -3.77 19.47 20.49
CA SER A 491 -3.92 19.62 19.05
C SER A 491 -2.91 20.66 18.53
N GLY A 492 -2.81 20.79 17.21
CA GLY A 492 -1.83 21.64 16.52
C GLY A 492 -0.62 20.88 16.01
N GLY A 493 -0.07 21.34 14.89
CA GLY A 493 1.06 20.74 14.20
C GLY A 493 0.67 19.99 12.91
N GLY A 494 1.66 19.45 12.20
CA GLY A 494 1.53 18.89 10.84
C GLY A 494 0.64 17.65 10.72
N GLY A 495 0.38 16.94 11.80
CA GLY A 495 -0.52 15.76 11.83
C GLY A 495 -1.88 16.04 12.49
N SER A 496 -2.20 17.30 12.75
CA SER A 496 -3.40 17.73 13.48
C SER A 496 -3.96 19.00 12.80
N VAL A 497 -3.87 20.17 13.43
CA VAL A 497 -4.29 21.46 12.87
C VAL A 497 -3.07 22.21 12.36
N ARG A 498 -2.86 22.18 11.06
CA ARG A 498 -1.74 22.88 10.41
C ARG A 498 -1.91 24.40 10.52
N GLY A 499 -0.78 25.11 10.64
CA GLY A 499 -0.75 26.55 10.91
C GLY A 499 -0.49 26.89 12.39
N TYR A 500 -0.72 25.95 13.30
CA TYR A 500 -0.40 26.09 14.73
C TYR A 500 0.85 25.29 15.10
N GLY A 501 1.51 25.70 16.19
CA GLY A 501 2.66 24.96 16.75
C GLY A 501 2.26 23.55 17.22
N PHE A 502 3.23 22.64 17.25
CA PHE A 502 3.00 21.27 17.73
C PHE A 502 2.52 21.26 19.19
N LYS A 503 1.40 20.59 19.47
CA LYS A 503 0.76 20.54 20.80
C LYS A 503 0.46 21.93 21.41
N SER A 504 0.31 22.98 20.61
CA SER A 504 0.05 24.34 21.11
C SER A 504 -1.42 24.63 21.38
N ILE A 505 -2.34 23.81 20.85
CA ILE A 505 -3.78 23.92 21.11
C ILE A 505 -4.12 23.02 22.30
N GLY A 506 -4.55 23.62 23.37
CA GLY A 506 -4.92 22.98 24.63
C GLY A 506 -5.73 23.92 25.50
N VAL A 507 -5.82 23.60 26.78
CA VAL A 507 -6.55 24.37 27.81
C VAL A 507 -5.62 25.44 28.38
N ASP A 508 -6.02 26.71 28.33
CA ASP A 508 -5.30 27.82 28.95
C ASP A 508 -5.55 27.78 30.48
N ASN A 509 -4.49 27.82 31.27
CA ASN A 509 -4.57 27.86 32.74
C ASN A 509 -4.69 29.29 33.32
N GLY A 510 -4.90 30.30 32.48
CA GLY A 510 -5.08 31.70 32.86
C GLY A 510 -3.78 32.53 32.95
N ASN A 511 -2.61 31.89 32.76
CA ASN A 511 -1.30 32.57 32.81
C ASN A 511 -0.60 32.56 31.42
N GLY A 512 -1.34 32.25 30.34
CA GLY A 512 -0.79 32.08 28.99
C GLY A 512 -0.01 30.80 28.81
N GLN A 513 -0.02 29.90 29.78
CA GLN A 513 0.52 28.54 29.68
C GLN A 513 -0.59 27.57 29.30
N VAL A 514 -0.26 26.61 28.47
CA VAL A 514 -1.21 25.63 27.93
C VAL A 514 -0.97 24.26 28.55
N THR A 515 -2.03 23.62 29.03
CA THR A 515 -2.04 22.19 29.39
C THR A 515 -2.93 21.40 28.42
N GLY A 516 -2.80 20.08 28.42
CA GLY A 516 -3.72 19.24 27.67
C GLY A 516 -5.13 19.24 28.24
N GLY A 517 -6.10 18.87 27.42
CA GLY A 517 -7.50 18.74 27.82
C GLY A 517 -7.96 17.30 27.97
N ARG A 518 -9.16 17.13 28.50
CA ARG A 518 -9.83 15.82 28.61
C ARG A 518 -10.63 15.45 27.38
N TYR A 519 -10.95 16.41 26.54
CA TYR A 519 -11.73 16.21 25.31
C TYR A 519 -10.99 16.75 24.11
N LEU A 520 -11.06 16.04 23.01
CA LEU A 520 -10.46 16.38 21.71
C LEU A 520 -11.52 16.22 20.60
N LEU A 521 -11.56 17.19 19.68
CA LEU A 521 -12.19 17.03 18.40
C LEU A 521 -11.32 17.67 17.34
N GLU A 522 -10.97 16.93 16.31
CA GLU A 522 -10.26 17.41 15.11
C GLU A 522 -11.02 17.02 13.86
N ALA A 523 -10.98 17.87 12.85
CA ALA A 523 -11.49 17.58 11.52
C ALA A 523 -10.55 18.20 10.48
N SER A 524 -10.33 17.50 9.38
CA SER A 524 -9.53 17.96 8.26
C SER A 524 -10.22 17.62 6.94
N LEU A 525 -10.13 18.54 5.99
CA LEU A 525 -10.61 18.36 4.62
C LEU A 525 -9.50 18.75 3.66
N GLU A 526 -9.20 17.89 2.70
CA GLU A 526 -8.22 18.13 1.64
C GLU A 526 -8.82 17.90 0.26
N ALA A 527 -8.52 18.80 -0.67
CA ALA A 527 -8.73 18.63 -2.10
C ALA A 527 -7.37 18.49 -2.76
N ARG A 528 -7.11 17.34 -3.36
CA ARG A 528 -5.83 16.97 -4.01
C ARG A 528 -6.04 16.94 -5.51
N ALA A 529 -5.08 17.45 -6.30
CA ALA A 529 -5.11 17.43 -7.76
C ALA A 529 -3.73 17.05 -8.31
N LYS A 530 -3.67 16.00 -9.16
CA LYS A 530 -2.48 15.68 -9.96
C LYS A 530 -2.45 16.56 -11.19
N VAL A 531 -1.48 17.48 -11.25
CA VAL A 531 -1.30 18.41 -12.38
C VAL A 531 -0.52 17.74 -13.52
N THR A 532 0.46 16.90 -13.15
CA THR A 532 1.22 16.01 -14.04
C THR A 532 1.34 14.64 -13.37
N GLU A 533 1.91 13.66 -14.06
CA GLU A 533 2.21 12.35 -13.46
C GLU A 533 3.10 12.45 -12.20
N SER A 534 3.98 13.45 -12.16
CA SER A 534 4.97 13.62 -11.07
C SER A 534 4.63 14.72 -10.09
N ILE A 535 3.72 15.66 -10.43
CA ILE A 535 3.46 16.87 -9.63
C ILE A 535 1.97 17.00 -9.32
N GLY A 536 1.66 17.23 -8.06
CA GLY A 536 0.31 17.55 -7.58
C GLY A 536 0.29 18.78 -6.69
N VAL A 537 -0.91 19.28 -6.48
CA VAL A 537 -1.23 20.38 -5.56
C VAL A 537 -2.35 19.97 -4.62
N VAL A 538 -2.34 20.53 -3.42
CA VAL A 538 -3.35 20.28 -2.38
C VAL A 538 -3.80 21.58 -1.79
N GLY A 539 -5.12 21.72 -1.60
CA GLY A 539 -5.72 22.75 -0.75
C GLY A 539 -6.36 22.09 0.46
N PHE A 540 -6.24 22.69 1.65
CA PHE A 540 -6.76 22.06 2.87
C PHE A 540 -7.29 23.07 3.89
N VAL A 541 -8.19 22.57 4.74
CA VAL A 541 -8.69 23.26 5.93
C VAL A 541 -8.71 22.24 7.08
N ASP A 542 -8.14 22.64 8.22
CA ASP A 542 -8.09 21.85 9.44
C ASP A 542 -8.81 22.62 10.57
N GLY A 543 -9.49 21.88 11.44
CA GLY A 543 -10.10 22.42 12.65
C GLY A 543 -9.78 21.55 13.86
N GLY A 544 -9.53 22.14 15.00
CA GLY A 544 -9.23 21.42 16.24
C GLY A 544 -9.72 22.14 17.48
N TYR A 545 -10.14 21.33 18.45
CA TYR A 545 -10.66 21.78 19.72
C TYR A 545 -10.17 20.88 20.85
N VAL A 546 -9.74 21.50 21.95
CA VAL A 546 -9.32 20.80 23.17
C VAL A 546 -9.96 21.46 24.37
N ALA A 547 -10.62 20.68 25.23
CA ALA A 547 -11.34 21.19 26.41
C ALA A 547 -11.02 20.44 27.71
N ALA A 548 -11.21 21.12 28.81
CA ALA A 548 -11.05 20.59 30.18
C ALA A 548 -12.24 19.71 30.62
N ASP A 549 -13.46 20.20 30.52
CA ASP A 549 -14.61 19.64 31.24
C ASP A 549 -15.89 19.43 30.41
N THR A 550 -15.99 19.99 29.22
CA THR A 550 -17.19 19.92 28.36
C THR A 550 -16.86 19.51 26.96
N PHE A 551 -17.83 18.92 26.27
CA PHE A 551 -17.74 18.68 24.84
C PHE A 551 -17.68 20.04 24.11
N PRO A 552 -17.03 20.14 22.92
CA PRO A 552 -16.68 21.40 22.28
C PRO A 552 -17.83 22.39 22.11
N GLY A 553 -17.61 23.62 22.60
CA GLY A 553 -18.29 24.81 22.08
C GLY A 553 -17.53 25.33 20.85
N LEU A 554 -18.23 25.83 19.84
CA LEU A 554 -17.60 26.37 18.62
C LEU A 554 -16.70 27.60 18.88
N GLU A 555 -16.80 28.21 20.06
CA GLU A 555 -16.07 29.44 20.46
C GLU A 555 -14.55 29.23 20.54
N ASP A 556 -14.10 28.01 20.95
CA ASP A 556 -12.69 27.68 21.11
C ASP A 556 -12.10 26.90 19.94
N LEU A 557 -12.87 26.67 18.88
CA LEU A 557 -12.41 25.97 17.69
C LEU A 557 -11.25 26.74 17.04
N ARG A 558 -10.11 26.07 16.82
CA ARG A 558 -8.96 26.60 16.10
C ARG A 558 -8.99 26.10 14.68
N LEU A 559 -8.88 27.03 13.74
CA LEU A 559 -8.94 26.77 12.31
C LEU A 559 -7.61 27.12 11.65
N GLY A 560 -7.11 26.21 10.81
CA GLY A 560 -5.98 26.44 9.93
C GLY A 560 -6.34 26.14 8.49
N ALA A 561 -5.74 26.84 7.56
CA ALA A 561 -5.89 26.57 6.12
C ALA A 561 -4.56 26.70 5.42
N GLY A 562 -4.43 26.05 4.27
CA GLY A 562 -3.20 26.11 3.54
C GLY A 562 -3.25 25.45 2.17
N VAL A 563 -2.08 25.50 1.54
CA VAL A 563 -1.83 24.86 0.24
C VAL A 563 -0.56 24.01 0.32
N GLY A 564 -0.47 22.99 -0.52
CA GLY A 564 0.69 22.13 -0.55
C GLY A 564 1.05 21.69 -1.96
N ALA A 565 2.32 21.35 -2.14
CA ALA A 565 2.85 20.69 -3.32
C ALA A 565 3.13 19.22 -3.02
N ARG A 566 2.99 18.38 -4.04
CA ARG A 566 3.30 16.95 -4.01
C ARG A 566 4.23 16.62 -5.16
N TYR A 567 5.26 15.84 -4.88
CA TYR A 567 6.10 15.24 -5.89
C TYR A 567 6.03 13.71 -5.75
N TYR A 568 5.39 13.07 -6.72
CA TYR A 568 5.13 11.63 -6.69
C TYR A 568 6.39 10.84 -7.03
N THR A 569 6.75 9.91 -6.15
CA THR A 569 7.91 9.01 -6.28
C THR A 569 7.49 7.56 -6.08
N GLY A 570 8.34 6.62 -6.41
CA GLY A 570 8.09 5.19 -6.16
C GLY A 570 7.95 4.81 -4.67
N LEU A 571 8.33 5.71 -3.74
CA LEU A 571 8.18 5.54 -2.28
C LEU A 571 6.94 6.25 -1.72
N GLY A 572 6.15 6.89 -2.59
CA GLY A 572 5.04 7.76 -2.23
C GLY A 572 5.33 9.23 -2.50
N PRO A 573 4.31 10.12 -2.35
CA PRO A 573 4.46 11.55 -2.60
C PRO A 573 5.35 12.21 -1.54
N LEU A 574 6.33 12.99 -1.99
CA LEU A 574 7.00 13.98 -1.14
C LEU A 574 6.07 15.18 -1.01
N ARG A 575 5.76 15.60 0.20
CA ARG A 575 4.88 16.72 0.48
C ARG A 575 5.61 17.94 1.02
N LEU A 576 5.14 19.11 0.62
CA LEU A 576 5.52 20.39 1.19
C LEU A 576 4.24 21.23 1.37
N ASP A 577 3.85 21.50 2.61
CA ASP A 577 2.63 22.23 2.95
C ASP A 577 2.97 23.58 3.58
N LEU A 578 2.28 24.65 3.15
CA LEU A 578 2.28 25.97 3.77
C LEU A 578 0.90 26.22 4.37
N ALA A 579 0.84 26.50 5.66
CA ALA A 579 -0.40 26.71 6.40
C ALA A 579 -0.39 28.01 7.21
N ILE A 580 -1.55 28.61 7.39
CA ILE A 580 -1.78 29.78 8.23
C ILE A 580 -2.88 29.49 9.26
N PRO A 581 -2.78 29.99 10.49
CA PRO A 581 -3.88 29.97 11.44
C PRO A 581 -4.91 31.02 11.05
N LEU A 582 -6.20 30.65 10.95
CA LEU A 582 -7.28 31.56 10.56
C LEU A 582 -7.79 32.39 11.74
N ASN A 583 -7.67 31.89 12.96
CA ASN A 583 -8.12 32.55 14.19
C ASN A 583 -7.05 32.42 15.31
N LYS A 584 -5.85 32.97 15.02
CA LYS A 584 -4.69 32.89 15.90
C LYS A 584 -4.87 33.64 17.22
N ARG A 585 -4.18 33.14 18.25
CA ARG A 585 -3.99 33.81 19.56
C ARG A 585 -2.66 34.56 19.59
N ALA A 586 -2.46 35.38 20.62
CA ALA A 586 -1.16 35.94 20.87
C ALA A 586 -0.14 34.83 21.12
N GLY A 587 0.97 34.83 20.37
CA GLY A 587 2.00 33.80 20.43
C GLY A 587 1.89 32.70 19.37
N ASP A 588 0.75 32.56 18.67
CA ASP A 588 0.65 31.65 17.53
C ASP A 588 1.48 32.17 16.34
N PRO A 589 2.09 31.29 15.53
CA PRO A 589 2.89 31.69 14.38
C PRO A 589 2.03 32.36 13.30
N ASP A 590 2.64 33.17 12.44
CA ASP A 590 1.95 33.74 11.29
C ASP A 590 1.71 32.71 10.18
N TYR A 591 2.64 31.78 10.03
CA TYR A 591 2.57 30.65 9.09
C TYR A 591 3.42 29.49 9.60
N ALA A 592 3.18 28.31 9.05
CA ALA A 592 3.99 27.12 9.30
C ALA A 592 4.24 26.35 8.00
N ILE A 593 5.41 25.75 7.88
CA ILE A 593 5.80 24.92 6.74
C ILE A 593 6.04 23.51 7.26
N TYR A 594 5.49 22.54 6.53
CA TYR A 594 5.64 21.11 6.84
C TYR A 594 6.17 20.37 5.63
N ALA A 595 7.15 19.49 5.83
CA ALA A 595 7.69 18.60 4.80
C ALA A 595 7.61 17.15 5.29
N GLY A 596 7.40 16.20 4.37
CA GLY A 596 7.31 14.79 4.72
C GLY A 596 7.11 13.89 3.52
N ILE A 597 7.03 12.57 3.75
CA ILE A 597 6.72 11.54 2.76
C ILE A 597 5.31 11.01 3.05
N GLY A 598 4.52 10.75 2.01
CA GLY A 598 3.11 10.37 2.12
C GLY A 598 2.18 11.58 2.22
N GLN A 599 0.87 11.32 2.20
CA GLN A 599 -0.13 12.37 2.43
C GLN A 599 -0.21 12.76 3.92
N ALA A 600 -0.93 13.82 4.25
CA ALA A 600 -1.03 14.29 5.64
C ALA A 600 -1.83 13.33 6.53
N PHE A 601 -2.79 12.61 5.93
CA PHE A 601 -3.59 11.55 6.53
C PHE A 601 -4.13 10.59 5.48
#